data_9b5bb75dcda465c2c5da780ba60640bf
#
_entry.id   9b5bb75dcda465c2c5da780ba60640bf
#
_cell.length_a   1.000
_cell.length_b   1.000
_cell.length_c   1.000
_cell.angle_alpha   90.00
_cell.angle_beta   90.00
_cell.angle_gamma   90.00
#
_symmetry.space_group_name_H-M   'P 1'
#
loop_
_entity.id
_entity.type
_entity.pdbx_description
1 polymer ?
#
loop_
_entity_poly.entity_id
_entity_poly.type
_entity_poly.pdbx_seq_one_letter_code
_entity_poly.pdbx_strand_id
1 'polypeptide(L)'
;EESSTEKAKKKKKKEESSTETSSAAPVADYVLQLPDFSDKVNNYVSQLAIVWKMAPQNGDITKYNKSTGEFEFGGTKDGYTVNASETAAKVMELIQNKSFSGEVETVGTEVPASVDSIKDKYKIISTFTTKTTSNPLRNTNVRLAAEALNGTVLKPGEEFSFNTVVGQRTPEKGYKPAAAYNQGEVVEEVGGGVCQISSTLYNTVFRAGLTTTYRRSHTFAPTYVTPGMDATVSWPGPDYKFVNN
;
A
#
# COMPACT_ATOMS: atom_id res chain seq x y z
N GLU A 1 -15.36 24.53 70.64
CA GLU A 1 -16.22 25.22 71.62
C GLU A 1 -17.63 24.83 71.32
N GLU A 2 -18.07 24.04 72.09
CA GLU A 2 -19.16 24.00 73.09
C GLU A 2 -20.52 23.71 72.49
N SER A 3 -21.06 22.51 72.84
CA SER A 3 -21.81 22.15 73.99
C SER A 3 -23.27 22.62 73.86
N SER A 4 -24.28 21.89 74.09
CA SER A 4 -24.68 20.87 75.06
C SER A 4 -26.11 20.41 74.73
N THR A 5 -26.37 19.13 74.88
CA THR A 5 -27.33 18.44 75.76
C THR A 5 -28.61 19.19 76.16
N GLU A 6 -29.79 18.51 76.06
CA GLU A 6 -30.61 17.99 77.18
C GLU A 6 -31.96 17.40 76.71
N LYS A 7 -32.14 16.14 76.99
CA LYS A 7 -33.14 15.44 77.87
C LYS A 7 -34.64 15.54 77.53
N ALA A 8 -35.08 14.41 77.13
CA ALA A 8 -36.18 13.58 77.64
C ALA A 8 -37.43 14.24 78.28
N LYS A 9 -38.58 13.79 77.79
CA LYS A 9 -39.71 13.38 78.65
C LYS A 9 -40.66 12.42 77.92
N LYS A 10 -40.82 11.25 78.56
CA LYS A 10 -41.84 10.23 78.33
C LYS A 10 -43.21 10.78 78.62
N LYS A 11 -44.21 10.43 77.71
CA LYS A 11 -45.58 10.23 78.15
C LYS A 11 -46.21 9.07 77.40
N LYS A 12 -46.55 8.02 78.17
CA LYS A 12 -47.38 6.88 77.81
C LYS A 12 -48.83 7.37 77.63
N LYS A 13 -49.50 6.89 76.58
CA LYS A 13 -50.96 6.69 76.64
C LYS A 13 -51.39 5.72 75.49
N LYS A 14 -51.77 4.54 75.98
CA LYS A 14 -52.92 3.67 75.71
C LYS A 14 -53.28 3.29 74.26
N GLU A 15 -53.27 2.00 74.04
CA GLU A 15 -53.82 1.21 73.00
C GLU A 15 -55.28 1.56 72.66
N GLU A 16 -55.57 1.68 71.39
CA GLU A 16 -56.83 1.28 70.77
C GLU A 16 -56.53 0.56 69.48
N SER A 17 -56.91 -0.75 69.48
CA SER A 17 -56.88 -1.63 68.33
C SER A 17 -57.94 -1.19 67.33
N SER A 18 -57.49 -0.78 66.11
CA SER A 18 -58.31 -0.82 64.95
C SER A 18 -57.58 -1.62 63.86
N THR A 19 -58.13 -2.80 63.63
CA THR A 19 -57.79 -3.67 62.50
C THR A 19 -58.30 -2.97 61.21
N GLU A 20 -57.39 -2.21 60.56
CA GLU A 20 -57.58 -1.86 59.16
C GLU A 20 -57.02 -2.98 58.28
N THR A 21 -57.91 -3.73 57.67
CA THR A 21 -57.62 -4.60 56.54
C THR A 21 -57.22 -3.71 55.37
N SER A 22 -55.91 -3.52 55.21
CA SER A 22 -55.32 -2.93 54.01
C SER A 22 -55.55 -3.89 52.85
N SER A 23 -56.58 -3.61 52.07
CA SER A 23 -56.72 -4.19 50.72
C SER A 23 -55.57 -3.64 49.85
N ALA A 24 -54.49 -4.43 49.75
CA ALA A 24 -53.45 -4.17 48.79
C ALA A 24 -54.09 -4.16 47.37
N ALA A 25 -54.02 -3.03 46.69
CA ALA A 25 -54.42 -2.93 45.32
C ALA A 25 -53.58 -3.98 44.49
N PRO A 26 -54.20 -4.66 43.53
CA PRO A 26 -53.48 -5.64 42.73
C PRO A 26 -52.29 -4.93 42.06
N VAL A 27 -51.10 -5.44 42.31
CA VAL A 27 -49.90 -5.02 41.59
C VAL A 27 -50.08 -5.44 40.17
N ALA A 28 -50.31 -4.45 39.28
CA ALA A 28 -50.43 -4.70 37.87
C ALA A 28 -49.04 -5.15 37.35
N ASP A 29 -48.96 -6.38 36.86
CA ASP A 29 -47.79 -6.88 36.16
C ASP A 29 -47.67 -6.15 34.82
N TYR A 30 -46.83 -5.12 34.78
CA TYR A 30 -46.52 -4.43 33.54
C TYR A 30 -45.50 -5.24 32.75
N VAL A 31 -45.91 -5.84 31.64
CA VAL A 31 -45.03 -6.45 30.69
C VAL A 31 -44.54 -5.43 29.69
N LEU A 32 -43.25 -5.18 29.65
CA LEU A 32 -42.65 -4.30 28.66
C LEU A 32 -42.86 -4.90 27.25
N GLN A 33 -43.74 -4.29 26.46
CA GLN A 33 -43.88 -4.60 25.02
C GLN A 33 -42.95 -3.65 24.23
N LEU A 34 -42.00 -4.24 23.50
CA LEU A 34 -41.14 -3.49 22.61
C LEU A 34 -41.86 -3.28 21.27
N PRO A 35 -41.83 -2.09 20.70
CA PRO A 35 -42.30 -1.87 19.34
C PRO A 35 -41.44 -2.65 18.35
N ASP A 36 -41.95 -2.84 17.13
CA ASP A 36 -41.17 -3.43 16.06
C ASP A 36 -40.10 -2.44 15.55
N PHE A 37 -38.85 -2.80 15.71
CA PHE A 37 -37.68 -2.03 15.26
C PHE A 37 -37.07 -2.59 13.96
N SER A 38 -37.64 -3.62 13.35
CA SER A 38 -37.04 -4.36 12.25
C SER A 38 -36.60 -3.47 11.09
N ASP A 39 -37.45 -2.56 10.64
CA ASP A 39 -37.12 -1.65 9.53
C ASP A 39 -35.98 -0.68 9.88
N LYS A 40 -36.01 -0.14 11.10
CA LYS A 40 -34.97 0.78 11.56
C LYS A 40 -33.62 0.08 11.69
N VAL A 41 -33.59 -1.11 12.28
CA VAL A 41 -32.38 -1.91 12.44
C VAL A 41 -31.83 -2.34 11.06
N ASN A 42 -32.67 -2.85 10.17
CA ASN A 42 -32.26 -3.22 8.83
C ASN A 42 -31.67 -2.05 8.05
N ASN A 43 -32.31 -0.89 8.08
CA ASN A 43 -31.80 0.31 7.40
C ASN A 43 -30.45 0.75 7.98
N TYR A 44 -30.35 0.80 9.30
CA TYR A 44 -29.10 1.23 9.96
C TYR A 44 -27.95 0.26 9.70
N VAL A 45 -28.17 -1.04 9.87
CA VAL A 45 -27.14 -2.05 9.62
C VAL A 45 -26.75 -2.10 8.13
N SER A 46 -27.71 -1.88 7.22
CA SER A 46 -27.39 -1.79 5.78
C SER A 46 -26.47 -0.61 5.44
N GLN A 47 -26.66 0.53 6.07
CA GLN A 47 -25.75 1.68 5.91
C GLN A 47 -24.37 1.37 6.49
N LEU A 48 -24.30 0.76 7.67
CA LEU A 48 -23.04 0.38 8.29
C LEU A 48 -22.30 -0.71 7.49
N ALA A 49 -23.00 -1.66 6.90
CA ALA A 49 -22.41 -2.71 6.07
C ALA A 49 -21.63 -2.16 4.88
N ILE A 50 -22.05 -1.02 4.31
CA ILE A 50 -21.34 -0.32 3.25
C ILE A 50 -19.99 0.22 3.76
N VAL A 51 -19.99 0.78 4.98
CA VAL A 51 -18.79 1.36 5.61
C VAL A 51 -17.83 0.27 6.08
N TRP A 52 -18.35 -0.85 6.57
CA TRP A 52 -17.56 -1.99 7.07
C TRP A 52 -17.03 -2.90 5.96
N LYS A 53 -17.50 -2.73 4.73
CA LYS A 53 -17.00 -3.48 3.59
C LYS A 53 -15.51 -3.15 3.37
N MET A 54 -14.66 -4.16 3.37
CA MET A 54 -13.26 -4.06 3.02
C MET A 54 -13.02 -4.69 1.65
N ALA A 55 -12.50 -3.91 0.70
CA ALA A 55 -12.08 -4.47 -0.58
C ALA A 55 -10.80 -5.30 -0.40
N PRO A 56 -10.64 -6.43 -1.11
CA PRO A 56 -9.38 -7.17 -1.09
C PRO A 56 -8.26 -6.33 -1.69
N GLN A 57 -7.10 -6.39 -1.07
CA GLN A 57 -5.87 -5.84 -1.60
C GLN A 57 -5.11 -6.97 -2.30
N ASN A 58 -5.09 -6.94 -3.63
CA ASN A 58 -4.55 -8.05 -4.43
C ASN A 58 -3.01 -8.11 -4.47
N GLY A 59 -2.34 -7.24 -3.74
CA GLY A 59 -0.88 -7.18 -3.68
C GLY A 59 -0.27 -6.32 -4.79
N ASP A 60 1.05 -6.37 -4.90
CA ASP A 60 1.84 -5.64 -5.89
C ASP A 60 3.15 -6.42 -6.16
N ILE A 61 3.95 -5.95 -7.13
CA ILE A 61 5.30 -6.48 -7.32
C ILE A 61 6.15 -6.14 -6.09
N THR A 62 6.71 -7.16 -5.48
CA THR A 62 7.62 -7.00 -4.33
C THR A 62 9.08 -7.15 -4.72
N LYS A 63 9.36 -7.96 -5.75
CA LYS A 63 10.71 -8.27 -6.17
C LYS A 63 10.75 -8.81 -7.59
N TYR A 64 11.90 -8.66 -8.23
CA TYR A 64 12.23 -9.34 -9.48
C TYR A 64 13.27 -10.44 -9.21
N ASN A 65 12.96 -11.66 -9.60
CA ASN A 65 13.89 -12.79 -9.51
C ASN A 65 14.76 -12.84 -10.77
N LYS A 66 16.02 -12.41 -10.65
CA LYS A 66 16.97 -12.37 -11.77
C LYS A 66 17.31 -13.76 -12.33
N SER A 67 17.15 -14.82 -11.54
CA SER A 67 17.48 -16.19 -11.95
C SER A 67 16.37 -16.81 -12.80
N THR A 68 15.09 -16.55 -12.49
CA THR A 68 13.94 -17.07 -13.23
C THR A 68 13.42 -16.07 -14.27
N GLY A 69 13.75 -14.79 -14.15
CA GLY A 69 13.20 -13.72 -15.00
C GLY A 69 11.77 -13.35 -14.67
N GLU A 70 11.28 -13.72 -13.48
CA GLU A 70 9.91 -13.52 -13.06
C GLU A 70 9.78 -12.47 -11.96
N PHE A 71 8.62 -11.83 -11.89
CA PHE A 71 8.27 -10.95 -10.79
C PHE A 71 7.62 -11.74 -9.66
N GLU A 72 8.03 -11.44 -8.43
CA GLU A 72 7.39 -11.91 -7.21
C GLU A 72 6.35 -10.89 -6.78
N PHE A 73 5.16 -11.39 -6.43
CA PHE A 73 4.04 -10.57 -5.96
C PHE A 73 3.79 -10.85 -4.49
N GLY A 74 3.32 -9.85 -3.75
CA GLY A 74 3.03 -9.98 -2.33
C GLY A 74 2.25 -8.80 -1.79
N GLY A 75 2.05 -8.76 -0.46
CA GLY A 75 1.26 -7.71 0.18
C GLY A 75 -0.25 -7.89 -0.03
N THR A 76 -0.70 -9.12 -0.31
CA THR A 76 -2.13 -9.45 -0.39
C THR A 76 -2.78 -9.33 0.98
N LYS A 77 -4.02 -8.83 0.99
CA LYS A 77 -4.86 -8.79 2.18
C LYS A 77 -6.30 -9.09 1.75
N ASP A 78 -6.90 -10.07 2.37
CA ASP A 78 -8.28 -10.45 2.09
C ASP A 78 -9.24 -9.31 2.46
N GLY A 79 -10.27 -9.18 1.67
CA GLY A 79 -11.38 -8.28 1.92
C GLY A 79 -12.47 -8.96 2.77
N TYR A 80 -13.48 -8.19 3.10
CA TYR A 80 -14.64 -8.67 3.85
C TYR A 80 -15.91 -7.99 3.36
N THR A 81 -16.96 -8.76 3.15
CA THR A 81 -18.29 -8.24 2.80
C THR A 81 -19.27 -8.64 3.89
N VAL A 82 -19.92 -7.65 4.51
CA VAL A 82 -20.90 -7.87 5.57
C VAL A 82 -22.25 -8.23 4.98
N ASN A 83 -22.85 -9.31 5.50
CA ASN A 83 -24.25 -9.66 5.27
C ASN A 83 -25.13 -8.81 6.21
N ALA A 84 -25.68 -7.74 5.66
CA ALA A 84 -26.47 -6.78 6.45
C ALA A 84 -27.74 -7.42 7.06
N SER A 85 -28.40 -8.30 6.32
CA SER A 85 -29.64 -8.95 6.79
C SER A 85 -29.40 -9.88 7.98
N GLU A 86 -28.38 -10.75 7.88
CA GLU A 86 -28.04 -11.67 8.97
C GLU A 86 -27.47 -10.94 10.19
N THR A 87 -26.68 -9.87 9.96
CA THR A 87 -26.18 -9.02 11.05
C THR A 87 -27.32 -8.29 11.75
N ALA A 88 -28.29 -7.75 10.99
CA ALA A 88 -29.48 -7.11 11.55
C ALA A 88 -30.35 -8.09 12.35
N ALA A 89 -30.47 -9.34 11.89
CA ALA A 89 -31.19 -10.38 12.63
C ALA A 89 -30.56 -10.64 14.01
N LYS A 90 -29.23 -10.69 14.14
CA LYS A 90 -28.56 -10.81 15.44
C LYS A 90 -28.83 -9.61 16.34
N VAL A 91 -28.85 -8.40 15.79
CA VAL A 91 -29.19 -7.19 16.56
C VAL A 91 -30.64 -7.27 17.05
N MET A 92 -31.56 -7.71 16.21
CA MET A 92 -32.97 -7.85 16.58
C MET A 92 -33.17 -8.92 17.69
N GLU A 93 -32.43 -10.01 17.64
CA GLU A 93 -32.44 -11.04 18.67
C GLU A 93 -32.03 -10.45 20.05
N LEU A 94 -30.99 -9.63 20.10
CA LEU A 94 -30.58 -8.96 21.34
C LEU A 94 -31.65 -7.99 21.85
N ILE A 95 -32.29 -7.24 20.97
CA ILE A 95 -33.39 -6.32 21.33
C ILE A 95 -34.57 -7.10 21.92
N GLN A 96 -34.96 -8.22 21.29
CA GLN A 96 -36.04 -9.09 21.77
C GLN A 96 -35.73 -9.69 23.15
N ASN A 97 -34.47 -10.07 23.37
CA ASN A 97 -33.98 -10.56 24.66
C ASN A 97 -33.76 -9.45 25.69
N LYS A 98 -34.16 -8.21 25.37
CA LYS A 98 -33.99 -7.02 26.23
C LYS A 98 -32.52 -6.74 26.62
N SER A 99 -31.57 -7.17 25.79
CA SER A 99 -30.14 -6.85 25.90
C SER A 99 -29.84 -5.62 25.04
N PHE A 100 -29.85 -4.44 25.65
CA PHE A 100 -29.72 -3.16 24.94
C PHE A 100 -28.29 -2.61 24.92
N SER A 101 -27.33 -3.38 25.36
CA SER A 101 -25.91 -3.04 25.35
C SER A 101 -25.06 -4.26 25.06
N GLY A 102 -23.91 -4.05 24.41
CA GLY A 102 -22.97 -5.11 24.07
C GLY A 102 -22.45 -5.00 22.65
N GLU A 103 -21.61 -5.94 22.27
CA GLU A 103 -21.04 -6.04 20.92
C GLU A 103 -21.79 -7.11 20.12
N VAL A 104 -22.02 -6.82 18.85
CA VAL A 104 -22.58 -7.79 17.89
C VAL A 104 -21.51 -8.08 16.85
N GLU A 105 -21.11 -9.33 16.78
CA GLU A 105 -20.23 -9.81 15.72
C GLU A 105 -20.94 -9.75 14.37
N THR A 106 -20.34 -9.07 13.39
CA THR A 106 -20.88 -8.99 12.03
C THR A 106 -20.85 -10.36 11.36
N VAL A 107 -21.92 -10.67 10.64
CA VAL A 107 -21.95 -11.82 9.75
C VAL A 107 -21.48 -11.39 8.38
N GLY A 108 -20.60 -12.16 7.76
CA GLY A 108 -20.12 -11.78 6.43
C GLY A 108 -19.25 -12.87 5.81
N THR A 109 -18.72 -12.55 4.65
CA THR A 109 -17.90 -13.45 3.85
C THR A 109 -16.55 -12.80 3.57
N GLU A 110 -15.48 -13.53 3.75
CA GLU A 110 -14.16 -13.15 3.28
C GLU A 110 -14.13 -13.12 1.76
N VAL A 111 -13.51 -12.09 1.20
CA VAL A 111 -13.26 -11.96 -0.23
C VAL A 111 -11.77 -12.16 -0.44
N PRO A 112 -11.35 -13.32 -0.95
CA PRO A 112 -9.93 -13.63 -1.07
C PRO A 112 -9.22 -12.65 -2.01
N ALA A 113 -8.06 -12.20 -1.62
CA ALA A 113 -7.16 -11.46 -2.48
C ALA A 113 -6.54 -12.41 -3.51
N SER A 114 -6.40 -11.95 -4.76
CA SER A 114 -5.83 -12.76 -5.83
C SER A 114 -4.67 -12.05 -6.52
N VAL A 115 -3.49 -12.63 -6.42
CA VAL A 115 -2.29 -12.18 -7.15
C VAL A 115 -2.51 -12.31 -8.66
N ASP A 116 -3.21 -13.34 -9.13
CA ASP A 116 -3.43 -13.59 -10.55
C ASP A 116 -4.25 -12.47 -11.21
N SER A 117 -5.16 -11.84 -10.46
CA SER A 117 -5.93 -10.69 -10.95
C SER A 117 -5.06 -9.46 -11.29
N ILE A 118 -3.82 -9.41 -10.80
CA ILE A 118 -2.88 -8.32 -11.05
C ILE A 118 -1.86 -8.68 -12.12
N LYS A 119 -1.42 -9.94 -12.21
CA LYS A 119 -0.42 -10.40 -13.20
C LYS A 119 -0.82 -10.02 -14.63
N ASP A 120 -2.09 -10.16 -14.96
CA ASP A 120 -2.64 -9.84 -16.29
C ASP A 120 -2.63 -8.34 -16.60
N LYS A 121 -2.44 -7.48 -15.60
CA LYS A 121 -2.35 -6.02 -15.78
C LYS A 121 -0.94 -5.57 -16.14
N TYR A 122 0.07 -6.40 -15.91
CA TYR A 122 1.44 -6.08 -16.25
C TYR A 122 1.74 -6.47 -17.70
N LYS A 123 2.28 -5.51 -18.45
CA LYS A 123 2.66 -5.71 -19.84
C LYS A 123 3.90 -4.91 -20.18
N ILE A 124 4.61 -5.36 -21.23
CA ILE A 124 5.73 -4.60 -21.79
C ILE A 124 5.14 -3.34 -22.44
N ILE A 125 5.50 -2.16 -21.95
CA ILE A 125 5.03 -0.86 -22.49
C ILE A 125 5.99 -0.26 -23.47
N SER A 126 7.29 -0.63 -23.42
CA SER A 126 8.29 -0.15 -24.38
C SER A 126 9.49 -1.08 -24.45
N THR A 127 10.13 -1.10 -25.62
CA THR A 127 11.42 -1.76 -25.86
C THR A 127 12.31 -0.90 -26.71
N PHE A 128 13.62 -0.96 -26.48
CA PHE A 128 14.63 -0.36 -27.34
C PHE A 128 15.92 -1.18 -27.30
N THR A 129 16.61 -1.28 -28.42
CA THR A 129 17.82 -2.11 -28.53
C THR A 129 18.93 -1.33 -29.22
N THR A 130 20.14 -1.46 -28.70
CA THR A 130 21.36 -0.97 -29.33
C THR A 130 22.37 -2.12 -29.51
N LYS A 131 23.17 -2.03 -30.57
CA LYS A 131 24.22 -3.03 -30.83
C LYS A 131 25.50 -2.67 -30.12
N THR A 132 26.10 -3.61 -29.42
CA THR A 132 27.42 -3.45 -28.81
C THR A 132 28.55 -3.64 -29.84
N THR A 133 29.75 -3.24 -29.47
CA THR A 133 30.97 -3.45 -30.29
C THR A 133 31.53 -4.86 -30.09
N SER A 134 32.58 -5.20 -30.82
CA SER A 134 33.33 -6.45 -30.65
C SER A 134 34.32 -6.43 -29.47
N ASN A 135 34.52 -5.30 -28.79
CA ASN A 135 35.48 -5.17 -27.67
C ASN A 135 34.96 -5.89 -26.43
N PRO A 136 35.60 -6.94 -25.93
CA PRO A 136 35.11 -7.75 -24.82
C PRO A 136 35.14 -7.00 -23.48
N LEU A 137 36.11 -6.11 -23.25
CA LEU A 137 36.24 -5.33 -22.02
C LEU A 137 35.08 -4.34 -21.93
N ARG A 138 34.80 -3.61 -23.02
CA ARG A 138 33.65 -2.71 -23.14
C ARG A 138 32.33 -3.46 -22.96
N ASN A 139 32.18 -4.62 -23.57
CA ASN A 139 30.96 -5.43 -23.48
C ASN A 139 30.75 -5.96 -22.05
N THR A 140 31.82 -6.22 -21.29
CA THR A 140 31.73 -6.53 -19.86
C THR A 140 31.11 -5.35 -19.10
N ASN A 141 31.53 -4.11 -19.35
CA ASN A 141 30.98 -2.93 -18.69
C ASN A 141 29.49 -2.72 -19.03
N VAL A 142 29.15 -2.88 -20.33
CA VAL A 142 27.77 -2.79 -20.81
C VAL A 142 26.88 -3.84 -20.13
N ARG A 143 27.34 -5.09 -20.03
CA ARG A 143 26.61 -6.17 -19.35
C ARG A 143 26.43 -5.89 -17.87
N LEU A 144 27.47 -5.48 -17.15
CA LEU A 144 27.40 -5.18 -15.71
C LEU A 144 26.41 -4.05 -15.41
N ALA A 145 26.43 -2.98 -16.23
CA ALA A 145 25.47 -1.89 -16.07
C ALA A 145 24.03 -2.35 -16.36
N ALA A 146 23.79 -3.16 -17.40
CA ALA A 146 22.48 -3.70 -17.71
C ALA A 146 21.97 -4.64 -16.58
N GLU A 147 22.84 -5.50 -16.05
CA GLU A 147 22.50 -6.39 -14.93
C GLU A 147 22.18 -5.63 -13.65
N ALA A 148 22.83 -4.49 -13.40
CA ALA A 148 22.52 -3.65 -12.26
C ALA A 148 21.14 -3.03 -12.37
N LEU A 149 20.71 -2.61 -13.57
CA LEU A 149 19.40 -2.02 -13.83
C LEU A 149 18.28 -3.07 -13.82
N ASN A 150 18.60 -4.29 -14.25
CA ASN A 150 17.59 -5.32 -14.42
C ASN A 150 16.87 -5.64 -13.10
N GLY A 151 15.54 -5.63 -13.12
CA GLY A 151 14.68 -5.90 -11.96
C GLY A 151 14.44 -4.69 -11.06
N THR A 152 14.82 -3.48 -11.47
CA THR A 152 14.41 -2.26 -10.75
C THR A 152 12.90 -2.09 -10.84
N VAL A 153 12.25 -1.88 -9.70
CA VAL A 153 10.82 -1.61 -9.58
C VAL A 153 10.64 -0.19 -9.07
N LEU A 154 9.82 0.59 -9.75
CA LEU A 154 9.45 1.94 -9.38
C LEU A 154 7.95 2.00 -9.13
N LYS A 155 7.55 2.51 -7.98
CA LYS A 155 6.15 2.82 -7.69
C LYS A 155 5.72 4.09 -8.44
N PRO A 156 4.41 4.29 -8.65
CA PRO A 156 3.90 5.55 -9.20
C PRO A 156 4.43 6.76 -8.43
N GLY A 157 4.98 7.73 -9.17
CA GLY A 157 5.59 8.95 -8.63
C GLY A 157 7.06 8.82 -8.19
N GLU A 158 7.64 7.62 -8.15
CA GLU A 158 9.06 7.45 -7.78
C GLU A 158 10.01 7.87 -8.90
N GLU A 159 11.09 8.54 -8.52
CA GLU A 159 12.17 8.93 -9.43
C GLU A 159 13.25 7.85 -9.48
N PHE A 160 13.60 7.46 -10.69
CA PHE A 160 14.77 6.63 -10.98
C PHE A 160 16.01 7.49 -11.15
N SER A 161 17.17 7.02 -10.66
CA SER A 161 18.49 7.60 -10.90
C SER A 161 19.45 6.50 -11.36
N PHE A 162 20.00 6.66 -12.56
CA PHE A 162 20.94 5.70 -13.15
C PHE A 162 22.19 5.52 -12.26
N ASN A 163 22.74 6.63 -11.78
CA ASN A 163 23.92 6.59 -10.93
C ASN A 163 23.64 5.97 -9.55
N THR A 164 22.46 6.18 -8.99
CA THR A 164 22.08 5.53 -7.73
C THR A 164 21.98 4.01 -7.89
N VAL A 165 21.37 3.53 -8.97
CA VAL A 165 21.15 2.09 -9.19
C VAL A 165 22.42 1.36 -9.61
N VAL A 166 23.17 1.92 -10.56
CA VAL A 166 24.43 1.29 -11.05
C VAL A 166 25.59 1.54 -10.09
N GLY A 167 25.61 2.69 -9.46
CA GLY A 167 26.68 3.12 -8.58
C GLY A 167 27.97 3.49 -9.31
N GLN A 168 29.01 3.76 -8.55
CA GLN A 168 30.35 3.98 -9.10
C GLN A 168 30.87 2.74 -9.83
N ARG A 169 31.45 2.95 -11.02
CA ARG A 169 32.04 1.90 -11.87
C ARG A 169 33.48 1.71 -11.43
N THR A 170 33.75 0.67 -10.67
CA THR A 170 35.08 0.40 -10.13
C THR A 170 35.60 -0.97 -10.55
N PRO A 171 36.95 -1.18 -10.57
CA PRO A 171 37.53 -2.49 -10.86
C PRO A 171 37.03 -3.58 -9.92
N GLU A 172 36.79 -3.25 -8.65
CA GLU A 172 36.32 -4.20 -7.62
C GLU A 172 34.93 -4.73 -7.95
N LYS A 173 34.09 -3.93 -8.64
CA LYS A 173 32.80 -4.34 -9.16
C LYS A 173 32.88 -5.07 -10.49
N GLY A 174 34.10 -5.29 -11.01
CA GLY A 174 34.37 -6.00 -12.25
C GLY A 174 34.43 -5.13 -13.50
N TYR A 175 34.26 -3.81 -13.38
CA TYR A 175 34.37 -2.89 -14.51
C TYR A 175 35.82 -2.86 -15.03
N LYS A 176 35.96 -2.72 -16.35
CA LYS A 176 37.22 -2.79 -17.07
C LYS A 176 37.56 -1.44 -17.73
N PRO A 177 38.84 -1.13 -17.92
CA PRO A 177 39.23 -0.04 -18.80
C PRO A 177 38.71 -0.31 -20.23
N ALA A 178 38.10 0.67 -20.83
CA ALA A 178 37.65 0.62 -22.23
C ALA A 178 37.48 2.05 -22.76
N ALA A 179 37.46 2.18 -24.07
CA ALA A 179 37.31 3.49 -24.73
C ALA A 179 36.07 4.24 -24.25
N ALA A 180 36.28 5.45 -23.78
CA ALA A 180 35.27 6.45 -23.37
C ALA A 180 35.61 7.79 -24.01
N TYR A 181 34.58 8.64 -24.19
CA TYR A 181 34.80 10.02 -24.60
C TYR A 181 34.92 10.90 -23.33
N ASN A 182 36.07 11.54 -23.19
CA ASN A 182 36.34 12.48 -22.09
C ASN A 182 36.90 13.78 -22.67
N GLN A 183 36.26 14.91 -22.43
CA GLN A 183 36.67 16.26 -22.88
C GLN A 183 37.00 16.36 -24.37
N GLY A 184 36.38 15.55 -25.23
CA GLY A 184 36.57 15.59 -26.66
C GLY A 184 37.61 14.60 -27.20
N GLU A 185 38.25 13.85 -26.32
CA GLU A 185 39.23 12.82 -26.69
C GLU A 185 38.71 11.42 -26.35
N VAL A 186 39.22 10.44 -27.07
CA VAL A 186 38.98 9.00 -26.77
C VAL A 186 40.06 8.56 -25.80
N VAL A 187 39.66 8.26 -24.56
CA VAL A 187 40.55 7.77 -23.50
C VAL A 187 40.12 6.40 -23.02
N GLU A 188 41.04 5.63 -22.48
CA GLU A 188 40.68 4.42 -21.75
C GLU A 188 40.30 4.74 -20.31
N GLU A 189 39.04 4.48 -19.97
CA GLU A 189 38.50 4.75 -18.65
C GLU A 189 37.74 3.50 -18.12
N VAL A 190 37.84 3.25 -16.80
CA VAL A 190 37.10 2.20 -16.14
C VAL A 190 35.59 2.45 -16.28
N GLY A 191 34.86 1.51 -16.86
CA GLY A 191 33.44 1.70 -17.15
C GLY A 191 33.13 2.26 -18.53
N GLY A 192 34.14 2.40 -19.42
CA GLY A 192 33.93 2.81 -20.80
C GLY A 192 32.85 1.95 -21.49
N GLY A 193 31.86 2.62 -22.11
CA GLY A 193 30.71 1.98 -22.75
C GLY A 193 29.41 2.04 -21.94
N VAL A 194 29.42 2.34 -20.65
CA VAL A 194 28.21 2.39 -19.79
C VAL A 194 27.17 3.42 -20.29
N CYS A 195 27.59 4.53 -20.89
CA CYS A 195 26.69 5.50 -21.50
C CYS A 195 25.81 4.92 -22.61
N GLN A 196 26.18 3.80 -23.22
CA GLN A 196 25.31 3.11 -24.17
C GLN A 196 24.07 2.54 -23.46
N ILE A 197 24.21 2.05 -22.23
CA ILE A 197 23.08 1.53 -21.44
C ILE A 197 22.15 2.65 -21.00
N SER A 198 22.70 3.76 -20.49
CA SER A 198 21.85 4.92 -20.13
C SER A 198 21.12 5.51 -21.33
N SER A 199 21.74 5.54 -22.50
CA SER A 199 21.10 5.99 -23.74
C SER A 199 20.03 4.99 -24.22
N THR A 200 20.27 3.70 -24.11
CA THR A 200 19.27 2.66 -24.42
C THR A 200 18.07 2.77 -23.48
N LEU A 201 18.32 2.95 -22.19
CA LEU A 201 17.27 3.17 -21.18
C LEU A 201 16.48 4.46 -21.49
N TYR A 202 17.17 5.57 -21.80
CA TYR A 202 16.50 6.83 -22.16
C TYR A 202 15.52 6.64 -23.33
N ASN A 203 15.94 5.97 -24.41
CA ASN A 203 15.05 5.70 -25.53
C ASN A 203 13.86 4.81 -25.15
N THR A 204 14.05 3.84 -24.27
CA THR A 204 12.98 2.98 -23.76
C THR A 204 11.99 3.80 -22.95
N VAL A 205 12.47 4.62 -22.03
CA VAL A 205 11.68 5.52 -21.17
C VAL A 205 10.90 6.55 -22.00
N PHE A 206 11.57 7.19 -22.95
CA PHE A 206 10.95 8.15 -23.86
C PHE A 206 9.80 7.54 -24.65
N ARG A 207 9.99 6.35 -25.21
CA ARG A 207 8.95 5.61 -25.95
C ARG A 207 7.82 5.11 -25.06
N ALA A 208 8.08 4.89 -23.78
CA ALA A 208 7.06 4.55 -22.78
C ALA A 208 6.19 5.75 -22.37
N GLY A 209 6.57 6.97 -22.75
CA GLY A 209 5.88 8.20 -22.34
C GLY A 209 6.17 8.64 -20.91
N LEU A 210 7.22 8.08 -20.28
CA LEU A 210 7.61 8.47 -18.94
C LEU A 210 8.39 9.79 -18.93
N THR A 211 8.30 10.55 -17.87
CA THR A 211 8.88 11.89 -17.76
C THR A 211 10.35 11.84 -17.37
N THR A 212 11.25 12.22 -18.28
CA THR A 212 12.67 12.44 -17.99
C THR A 212 12.84 13.71 -17.16
N THR A 213 13.43 13.60 -15.97
CA THR A 213 13.66 14.72 -15.03
C THR A 213 15.08 15.27 -15.13
N TYR A 214 16.05 14.45 -15.51
CA TYR A 214 17.42 14.88 -15.75
C TYR A 214 18.10 14.06 -16.85
N ARG A 215 18.67 14.74 -17.86
CA ARG A 215 19.45 14.14 -18.94
C ARG A 215 20.49 15.12 -19.47
N ARG A 216 21.65 14.62 -19.83
CA ARG A 216 22.66 15.33 -20.59
C ARG A 216 23.02 14.56 -21.86
N SER A 217 23.20 15.27 -22.96
CA SER A 217 23.77 14.71 -24.18
C SER A 217 25.28 14.66 -24.12
N HIS A 218 25.88 13.74 -24.85
CA HIS A 218 27.33 13.77 -25.06
C HIS A 218 27.74 15.01 -25.87
N THR A 219 28.95 15.47 -25.67
CA THR A 219 29.55 16.52 -26.49
C THR A 219 29.70 16.08 -27.96
N PHE A 220 30.02 14.79 -28.15
CA PHE A 220 30.08 14.16 -29.47
C PHE A 220 28.99 13.11 -29.58
N ALA A 221 28.20 13.19 -30.67
CA ALA A 221 27.09 12.26 -30.89
C ALA A 221 27.60 10.81 -30.95
N PRO A 222 27.11 9.92 -30.12
CA PRO A 222 27.49 8.51 -30.18
C PRO A 222 26.82 7.84 -31.39
N THR A 223 27.47 6.82 -31.93
CA THR A 223 27.00 6.12 -33.15
C THR A 223 25.95 5.04 -32.87
N TYR A 224 25.68 4.67 -31.62
CA TYR A 224 24.76 3.60 -31.24
C TYR A 224 23.30 4.07 -31.11
N VAL A 225 23.03 5.39 -31.15
CA VAL A 225 21.69 5.98 -31.18
C VAL A 225 21.62 7.14 -32.17
N THR A 226 20.43 7.55 -32.52
CA THR A 226 20.20 8.77 -33.32
C THR A 226 20.73 10.00 -32.57
N PRO A 227 21.40 10.97 -33.24
CA PRO A 227 21.85 12.21 -32.61
C PRO A 227 20.73 12.91 -31.84
N GLY A 228 21.04 13.32 -30.60
CA GLY A 228 20.08 13.92 -29.67
C GLY A 228 19.26 12.91 -28.86
N MET A 229 19.35 11.60 -29.15
CA MET A 229 18.67 10.54 -28.42
C MET A 229 19.61 9.76 -27.47
N ASP A 230 20.66 10.41 -27.01
CA ASP A 230 21.64 9.87 -26.09
C ASP A 230 21.46 10.44 -24.67
N ALA A 231 21.98 9.72 -23.68
CA ALA A 231 22.07 10.17 -22.30
C ALA A 231 23.46 9.80 -21.74
N THR A 232 24.31 10.81 -21.52
CA THR A 232 25.64 10.59 -20.92
C THR A 232 25.53 10.49 -19.40
N VAL A 233 26.30 9.58 -18.84
CA VAL A 233 26.42 9.38 -17.40
C VAL A 233 27.88 9.24 -16.97
N SER A 234 28.24 9.83 -15.84
CA SER A 234 29.53 9.69 -15.19
C SER A 234 29.34 9.64 -13.68
N TRP A 235 30.39 9.34 -12.93
CA TRP A 235 30.30 9.37 -11.47
C TRP A 235 31.18 10.51 -10.92
N PRO A 236 30.64 11.35 -10.01
CA PRO A 236 29.25 11.34 -9.46
C PRO A 236 28.20 11.97 -10.39
N GLY A 237 28.56 12.53 -11.51
CA GLY A 237 27.69 13.16 -12.49
C GLY A 237 28.40 13.44 -13.79
N PRO A 238 27.65 13.61 -14.91
CA PRO A 238 26.20 13.68 -15.05
C PRO A 238 25.47 12.37 -14.78
N ASP A 239 24.15 12.47 -14.57
CA ASP A 239 23.24 11.35 -14.33
C ASP A 239 22.16 11.27 -15.40
N TYR A 240 21.37 10.20 -15.40
CA TYR A 240 20.11 10.10 -16.12
C TYR A 240 18.99 9.74 -15.14
N LYS A 241 17.92 10.56 -15.13
CA LYS A 241 16.80 10.42 -14.21
C LYS A 241 15.46 10.53 -14.90
N PHE A 242 14.47 9.80 -14.43
CA PHE A 242 13.07 9.87 -14.89
C PHE A 242 12.11 9.46 -13.76
N VAL A 243 10.84 9.81 -13.91
CA VAL A 243 9.76 9.50 -12.97
C VAL A 243 8.82 8.47 -13.60
N ASN A 244 8.32 7.54 -12.78
CA ASN A 244 7.19 6.69 -13.10
C ASN A 244 5.89 7.48 -12.88
N ASN A 245 5.43 8.20 -13.92
CA ASN A 245 4.25 9.07 -13.91
C ASN A 245 2.97 8.35 -14.35
#